data_0488fa3aea2fa0dde8735b88d9a777c0
#
_entry.id   0488fa3aea2fa0dde8735b88d9a777c0
#
_cell.length_a   1.000
_cell.length_b   1.000
_cell.length_c   1.000
_cell.angle_alpha   90.00
_cell.angle_beta   90.00
_cell.angle_gamma   90.00
#
_symmetry.space_group_name_H-M   'P 1'
#
loop_
_entity.id
_entity.type
_entity.pdbx_description
1 polymer ?
#
loop_
_entity_poly.entity_id
_entity_poly.type
_entity_poly.pdbx_seq_one_letter_code
_entity_poly.pdbx_strand_id
1 'polypeptide(L)'
;MTKDRKPIEVVLFTDGACSGNPGPGGWAYILRHPETGREVEASGSEAETTNNRMELTAAVQGLAQLKRPTVVELVTDSVYVGTGLSEWLPKWKQQGWKRKEKGRLVPVKNEDLWRELDRLASLHDVVFTHVAGHAGHPENERCDELAVAAYQPYLKKNKSRPT
;
A
#
# COMPACT_ATOMS: atom_id res chain seq x y z
N MET A 1 11.97 26.40 -3.11
CA MET A 1 12.37 26.29 -1.70
C MET A 1 11.36 25.43 -0.95
N THR A 2 11.89 24.64 -0.05
CA THR A 2 11.08 23.67 0.69
C THR A 2 10.28 24.25 1.84
N LYS A 3 10.51 25.53 2.14
CA LYS A 3 9.82 26.20 3.25
C LYS A 3 8.30 26.27 3.10
N ASP A 4 7.79 26.04 1.89
CA ASP A 4 6.34 26.06 1.66
C ASP A 4 5.70 24.70 1.91
N ARG A 5 6.52 23.67 2.19
CA ARG A 5 5.99 22.34 2.51
C ARG A 5 5.31 22.37 3.87
N LYS A 6 4.08 21.91 3.91
CA LYS A 6 3.33 21.82 5.15
C LYS A 6 3.94 20.75 6.05
N PRO A 7 3.86 20.91 7.37
CA PRO A 7 4.32 19.88 8.30
C PRO A 7 3.56 18.59 8.12
N ILE A 8 4.26 17.46 8.29
CA ILE A 8 3.65 16.14 8.28
C ILE A 8 2.71 16.02 9.47
N GLU A 9 1.47 15.68 9.22
CA GLU A 9 0.45 15.51 10.27
C GLU A 9 0.36 14.06 10.73
N VAL A 10 0.52 13.11 9.78
CA VAL A 10 0.51 11.68 10.12
C VAL A 10 1.58 10.96 9.30
N VAL A 11 2.06 9.86 9.87
CA VAL A 11 2.97 8.95 9.15
C VAL A 11 2.21 7.65 8.95
N LEU A 12 2.15 7.19 7.72
CA LEU A 12 1.47 5.95 7.36
C LEU A 12 2.51 4.94 6.91
N PHE A 13 2.67 3.87 7.69
CA PHE A 13 3.54 2.74 7.35
C PHE A 13 2.67 1.65 6.73
N THR A 14 3.10 1.08 5.62
CA THR A 14 2.32 0.06 4.93
C THR A 14 3.19 -1.11 4.49
N ASP A 15 2.59 -2.29 4.41
CA ASP A 15 3.24 -3.46 3.84
C ASP A 15 2.18 -4.43 3.32
N GLY A 16 2.61 -5.25 2.36
CA GLY A 16 1.79 -6.33 1.82
C GLY A 16 2.63 -7.57 1.64
N ALA A 17 2.01 -8.72 1.79
CA ALA A 17 2.69 -10.01 1.68
C ALA A 17 1.76 -11.01 1.02
N CYS A 18 2.35 -12.00 0.35
CA CYS A 18 1.57 -13.00 -0.35
C CYS A 18 2.30 -14.35 -0.30
N SER A 19 1.54 -15.41 -0.01
CA SER A 19 2.08 -16.76 -0.04
C SER A 19 1.82 -17.33 -1.43
N GLY A 20 2.84 -17.30 -2.29
CA GLY A 20 2.65 -17.57 -3.70
C GLY A 20 2.21 -16.30 -4.42
N ASN A 21 2.20 -16.32 -5.72
CA ASN A 21 1.90 -15.10 -6.49
C ASN A 21 1.29 -15.51 -7.83
N PRO A 22 -0.03 -15.81 -7.89
CA PRO A 22 -1.05 -15.56 -6.87
C PRO A 22 -1.12 -16.60 -5.75
N GLY A 23 -1.80 -16.21 -4.68
CA GLY A 23 -2.04 -17.06 -3.53
C GLY A 23 -2.68 -16.26 -2.41
N PRO A 24 -2.83 -16.83 -1.20
CA PRO A 24 -3.32 -16.08 -0.05
C PRO A 24 -2.36 -14.96 0.29
N GLY A 25 -2.90 -13.79 0.60
CA GLY A 25 -2.08 -12.64 0.93
C GLY A 25 -2.70 -11.80 2.02
N GLY A 26 -1.89 -10.90 2.58
CA GLY A 26 -2.31 -9.99 3.61
C GLY A 26 -1.72 -8.61 3.41
N TRP A 27 -2.36 -7.64 4.02
CA TRP A 27 -1.92 -6.25 4.02
C TRP A 27 -2.00 -5.71 5.43
N ALA A 28 -1.20 -4.69 5.72
CA ALA A 28 -1.22 -4.06 7.03
C ALA A 28 -0.77 -2.62 6.93
N TYR A 29 -1.25 -1.81 7.86
CA TYR A 29 -0.74 -0.44 8.02
C TYR A 29 -0.66 -0.06 9.49
N ILE A 30 0.21 0.90 9.77
CA ILE A 30 0.28 1.59 11.07
C ILE A 30 0.15 3.08 10.75
N LEU A 31 -0.83 3.72 11.35
CA LEU A 31 -1.05 5.15 11.20
C LEU A 31 -0.66 5.84 12.50
N ARG A 32 0.36 6.69 12.43
CA ARG A 32 0.91 7.37 13.60
C ARG A 32 0.69 8.86 13.52
N HIS A 33 0.27 9.45 14.64
CA HIS A 33 0.22 10.89 14.82
C HIS A 33 1.48 11.31 15.59
N PRO A 34 2.51 11.86 14.93
CA PRO A 34 3.79 12.14 15.60
C PRO A 34 3.66 13.07 16.80
N GLU A 35 2.74 14.04 16.72
CA GLU A 35 2.57 15.02 17.78
C GLU A 35 2.13 14.41 19.10
N THR A 36 1.28 13.40 19.05
CA THR A 36 0.75 12.75 20.25
C THR A 36 1.36 11.37 20.51
N GLY A 37 2.01 10.78 19.52
CA GLY A 37 2.51 9.41 19.59
C GLY A 37 1.43 8.36 19.41
N ARG A 38 0.19 8.77 19.18
CA ARG A 38 -0.92 7.84 19.01
C ARG A 38 -0.77 7.04 17.73
N GLU A 39 -1.01 5.72 17.82
CA GLU A 39 -0.93 4.82 16.67
C GLU A 39 -2.19 3.97 16.56
N VAL A 40 -2.55 3.67 15.31
CA VAL A 40 -3.61 2.74 14.99
C VAL A 40 -3.04 1.71 14.02
N GLU A 41 -3.24 0.43 14.30
CA GLU A 41 -2.82 -0.66 13.42
C GLU A 41 -4.06 -1.32 12.82
N ALA A 42 -3.94 -1.79 11.59
CA ALA A 42 -4.97 -2.62 10.98
C ALA A 42 -4.35 -3.55 9.96
N SER A 43 -5.03 -4.66 9.70
CA SER A 43 -4.60 -5.65 8.72
C SER A 43 -5.81 -6.35 8.15
N GLY A 44 -5.60 -7.01 7.01
CA GLY A 44 -6.64 -7.81 6.38
C GLY A 44 -6.01 -8.80 5.43
N SER A 45 -6.83 -9.64 4.82
CA SER A 45 -6.33 -10.70 3.96
C SER A 45 -7.29 -11.01 2.83
N GLU A 46 -6.75 -11.67 1.80
CA GLU A 46 -7.54 -12.18 0.68
C GLU A 46 -7.07 -13.60 0.38
N ALA A 47 -8.03 -14.45 -0.01
CA ALA A 47 -7.75 -15.86 -0.27
C ALA A 47 -6.87 -16.07 -1.50
N GLU A 48 -7.02 -15.22 -2.50
CA GLU A 48 -6.22 -15.31 -3.72
C GLU A 48 -5.93 -13.90 -4.23
N THR A 49 -4.65 -13.54 -4.21
CA THR A 49 -4.23 -12.20 -4.57
C THR A 49 -2.76 -12.24 -5.01
N THR A 50 -2.16 -11.07 -5.16
CA THR A 50 -0.74 -10.95 -5.51
C THR A 50 -0.06 -10.01 -4.53
N ASN A 51 1.27 -10.08 -4.48
CA ASN A 51 2.05 -9.20 -3.63
C ASN A 51 1.77 -7.73 -3.94
N ASN A 52 1.77 -7.36 -5.22
CA ASN A 52 1.53 -5.97 -5.62
C ASN A 52 0.14 -5.48 -5.21
N ARG A 53 -0.88 -6.33 -5.32
CA ARG A 53 -2.22 -5.95 -4.90
C ARG A 53 -2.28 -5.71 -3.39
N MET A 54 -1.57 -6.52 -2.61
CA MET A 54 -1.54 -6.34 -1.15
C MET A 54 -0.79 -5.07 -0.75
N GLU A 55 0.29 -4.76 -1.45
CA GLU A 55 1.02 -3.51 -1.24
C GLU A 55 0.13 -2.30 -1.50
N LEU A 56 -0.61 -2.31 -2.61
CA LEU A 56 -1.55 -1.23 -2.95
C LEU A 56 -2.69 -1.16 -1.95
N THR A 57 -3.23 -2.31 -1.57
CA THR A 57 -4.37 -2.36 -0.64
C THR A 57 -3.99 -1.76 0.71
N ALA A 58 -2.78 -2.03 1.20
CA ALA A 58 -2.32 -1.44 2.46
C ALA A 58 -2.34 0.09 2.41
N ALA A 59 -1.83 0.67 1.32
CA ALA A 59 -1.84 2.12 1.16
C ALA A 59 -3.26 2.69 1.04
N VAL A 60 -4.11 2.02 0.26
CA VAL A 60 -5.50 2.44 0.08
C VAL A 60 -6.24 2.41 1.42
N GLN A 61 -6.13 1.30 2.15
CA GLN A 61 -6.84 1.14 3.42
C GLN A 61 -6.36 2.16 4.47
N GLY A 62 -5.06 2.41 4.50
CA GLY A 62 -4.50 3.39 5.43
C GLY A 62 -4.99 4.81 5.14
N LEU A 63 -4.91 5.23 3.88
CA LEU A 63 -5.36 6.58 3.50
C LEU A 63 -6.86 6.74 3.69
N ALA A 64 -7.64 5.67 3.50
CA ALA A 64 -9.09 5.71 3.66
C ALA A 64 -9.52 5.98 5.10
N GLN A 65 -8.63 5.80 6.08
CA GLN A 65 -8.94 6.07 7.48
C GLN A 65 -8.97 7.57 7.79
N LEU A 66 -8.36 8.39 6.97
CA LEU A 66 -8.27 9.83 7.22
C LEU A 66 -9.60 10.48 6.88
N LYS A 67 -10.13 11.25 7.84
CA LYS A 67 -11.48 11.83 7.72
C LYS A 67 -11.50 13.23 7.09
N ARG A 68 -10.33 13.85 6.95
CA ARG A 68 -10.19 15.18 6.37
C ARG A 68 -8.89 15.25 5.59
N PRO A 69 -8.73 16.24 4.70
CA PRO A 69 -7.45 16.43 4.00
C PRO A 69 -6.31 16.53 5.00
N THR A 70 -5.26 15.77 4.76
CA THR A 70 -4.17 15.58 5.72
C THR A 70 -2.84 15.54 4.97
N VAL A 71 -1.78 16.06 5.59
CA VAL A 71 -0.42 15.92 5.08
C VAL A 71 0.13 14.61 5.61
N VAL A 72 0.39 13.67 4.72
CA VAL A 72 0.74 12.28 5.06
C VAL A 72 2.12 11.95 4.53
N GLU A 73 2.97 11.40 5.40
CA GLU A 73 4.18 10.74 4.94
C GLU A 73 3.88 9.25 4.80
N LEU A 74 3.92 8.74 3.56
CA LEU A 74 3.69 7.33 3.28
C LEU A 74 5.04 6.62 3.25
N VAL A 75 5.27 5.73 4.19
CA VAL A 75 6.54 5.01 4.36
C VAL A 75 6.34 3.54 3.98
N THR A 76 7.02 3.10 2.94
CA THR A 76 6.90 1.71 2.47
C THR A 76 8.22 1.28 1.82
N ASP A 77 8.47 -0.03 1.79
CA ASP A 77 9.58 -0.59 1.05
C ASP A 77 9.16 -0.98 -0.39
N SER A 78 7.90 -0.77 -0.74
CA SER A 78 7.40 -1.13 -2.07
C SER A 78 7.82 -0.12 -3.12
N VAL A 79 8.75 -0.52 -3.97
CA VAL A 79 9.14 0.28 -5.14
C VAL A 79 7.95 0.43 -6.08
N TYR A 80 7.15 -0.61 -6.19
CA TYR A 80 5.95 -0.61 -7.05
C TYR A 80 4.98 0.51 -6.68
N VAL A 81 4.66 0.64 -5.39
CA VAL A 81 3.76 1.70 -4.92
C VAL A 81 4.39 3.07 -5.12
N GLY A 82 5.65 3.22 -4.74
CA GLY A 82 6.33 4.51 -4.82
C GLY A 82 6.51 5.01 -6.25
N THR A 83 6.98 4.15 -7.13
CA THR A 83 7.17 4.50 -8.54
C THR A 83 5.82 4.81 -9.19
N GLY A 84 4.79 4.02 -8.85
CA GLY A 84 3.47 4.27 -9.39
C GLY A 84 2.92 5.63 -9.01
N LEU A 85 3.04 6.00 -7.76
CA LEU A 85 2.55 7.30 -7.29
C LEU A 85 3.30 8.47 -7.92
N SER A 86 4.62 8.34 -8.06
CA SER A 86 5.46 9.46 -8.52
C SER A 86 5.57 9.55 -10.04
N GLU A 87 5.52 8.43 -10.75
CA GLU A 87 5.82 8.42 -12.19
C GLU A 87 4.67 7.88 -13.05
N TRP A 88 4.07 6.75 -12.66
CA TRP A 88 3.11 6.08 -13.53
C TRP A 88 1.71 6.70 -13.52
N LEU A 89 1.22 7.12 -12.35
CA LEU A 89 -0.12 7.69 -12.24
C LEU A 89 -0.35 8.88 -13.18
N PRO A 90 0.56 9.87 -13.23
CA PRO A 90 0.35 10.99 -14.14
C PRO A 90 0.24 10.55 -15.59
N LYS A 91 1.06 9.58 -16.01
CA LYS A 91 1.02 9.04 -17.36
C LYS A 91 -0.28 8.32 -17.65
N TRP A 92 -0.69 7.43 -16.73
CA TRP A 92 -1.90 6.65 -16.91
C TRP A 92 -3.15 7.54 -17.00
N LYS A 93 -3.19 8.57 -16.17
CA LYS A 93 -4.32 9.51 -16.21
C LYS A 93 -4.44 10.19 -17.56
N GLN A 94 -3.31 10.57 -18.15
CA GLN A 94 -3.28 11.18 -19.47
C GLN A 94 -3.66 10.19 -20.57
N GLN A 95 -3.40 8.91 -20.37
CA GLN A 95 -3.60 7.87 -21.37
C GLN A 95 -4.89 7.08 -21.16
N GLY A 96 -5.80 7.58 -20.30
CA GLY A 96 -7.08 6.92 -20.05
C GLY A 96 -6.96 5.60 -19.33
N TRP A 97 -5.93 5.45 -18.47
CA TRP A 97 -5.67 4.25 -17.68
C TRP A 97 -5.32 3.03 -18.51
N LYS A 98 -4.66 3.26 -19.63
CA LYS A 98 -4.19 2.20 -20.53
C LYS A 98 -2.69 2.32 -20.72
N ARG A 99 -2.07 1.19 -21.03
CA ARG A 99 -0.65 1.14 -21.35
C ARG A 99 -0.46 0.32 -22.62
N LYS A 100 0.67 0.49 -23.28
CA LYS A 100 1.01 -0.31 -24.44
C LYS A 100 1.67 -1.61 -24.01
N GLU A 101 1.20 -2.70 -24.61
CA GLU A 101 1.83 -4.00 -24.44
C GLU A 101 1.82 -4.67 -25.81
N LYS A 102 3.00 -4.97 -26.32
CA LYS A 102 3.17 -5.57 -27.67
C LYS A 102 2.42 -4.80 -28.76
N GLY A 103 2.51 -3.47 -28.71
CA GLY A 103 1.88 -2.59 -29.69
C GLY A 103 0.38 -2.38 -29.51
N ARG A 104 -0.23 -2.96 -28.48
CA ARG A 104 -1.66 -2.84 -28.22
C ARG A 104 -1.90 -2.06 -26.93
N LEU A 105 -2.99 -1.31 -26.90
CA LEU A 105 -3.42 -0.64 -25.67
C LEU A 105 -4.20 -1.63 -24.81
N VAL A 106 -3.72 -1.83 -23.58
CA VAL A 106 -4.36 -2.71 -22.61
C VAL A 106 -4.61 -1.95 -21.31
N PRO A 107 -5.58 -2.37 -20.49
CA PRO A 107 -5.79 -1.72 -19.20
C PRO A 107 -4.55 -1.84 -18.31
N VAL A 108 -4.35 -0.84 -17.47
CA VAL A 108 -3.27 -0.85 -16.47
C VAL A 108 -3.53 -1.99 -15.50
N LYS A 109 -2.50 -2.77 -15.16
CA LYS A 109 -2.62 -3.82 -14.14
C LYS A 109 -3.01 -3.20 -12.82
N ASN A 110 -3.93 -3.86 -12.12
CA ASN A 110 -4.44 -3.40 -10.82
C ASN A 110 -5.08 -2.01 -10.93
N GLU A 111 -5.69 -1.73 -12.06
CA GLU A 111 -6.32 -0.44 -12.33
C GLU A 111 -7.30 -0.04 -11.23
N ASP A 112 -8.09 -0.99 -10.73
CA ASP A 112 -9.06 -0.74 -9.67
C ASP A 112 -8.41 -0.12 -8.43
N LEU A 113 -7.30 -0.71 -7.98
CA LEU A 113 -6.58 -0.23 -6.81
C LEU A 113 -5.83 1.07 -7.09
N TRP A 114 -5.23 1.19 -8.28
CA TRP A 114 -4.52 2.41 -8.65
C TRP A 114 -5.47 3.61 -8.75
N ARG A 115 -6.67 3.42 -9.28
CA ARG A 115 -7.66 4.50 -9.35
C ARG A 115 -8.10 4.92 -7.95
N GLU A 116 -8.30 3.96 -7.06
CA GLU A 116 -8.69 4.27 -5.68
C GLU A 116 -7.56 4.98 -4.95
N LEU A 117 -6.32 4.52 -5.12
CA LEU A 117 -5.16 5.17 -4.52
C LEU A 117 -5.00 6.60 -5.04
N ASP A 118 -5.18 6.80 -6.34
CA ASP A 118 -5.13 8.15 -6.93
C ASP A 118 -6.19 9.06 -6.34
N ARG A 119 -7.41 8.57 -6.21
CA ARG A 119 -8.51 9.34 -5.63
C ARG A 119 -8.17 9.78 -4.21
N LEU A 120 -7.69 8.84 -3.38
CA LEU A 120 -7.34 9.12 -2.00
C LEU A 120 -6.14 10.05 -1.90
N ALA A 121 -5.10 9.81 -2.70
CA ALA A 121 -3.91 10.64 -2.70
C ALA A 121 -4.22 12.08 -3.14
N SER A 122 -5.22 12.24 -4.00
CA SER A 122 -5.64 13.57 -4.45
C SER A 122 -6.40 14.35 -3.37
N LEU A 123 -6.98 13.66 -2.40
CA LEU A 123 -7.66 14.30 -1.27
C LEU A 123 -6.69 14.78 -0.21
N HIS A 124 -5.48 14.26 -0.22
CA HIS A 124 -4.46 14.54 0.79
C HIS A 124 -3.19 15.06 0.14
N ASP A 125 -2.25 15.51 0.96
CA ASP A 125 -0.91 15.87 0.49
C ASP A 125 0.01 14.73 0.91
N VAL A 126 0.32 13.83 -0.03
CA VAL A 126 1.08 12.61 0.26
C VAL A 126 2.53 12.78 -0.15
N VAL A 127 3.43 12.61 0.82
CA VAL A 127 4.86 12.59 0.59
C VAL A 127 5.32 11.14 0.72
N PHE A 128 5.93 10.61 -0.32
CA PHE A 128 6.40 9.23 -0.31
C PHE A 128 7.83 9.13 0.22
N THR A 129 8.05 8.21 1.16
CA THR A 129 9.37 7.89 1.69
C THR A 129 9.63 6.40 1.50
N HIS A 130 10.66 6.08 0.72
CA HIS A 130 11.07 4.69 0.49
C HIS A 130 12.02 4.25 1.59
N VAL A 131 11.76 3.08 2.18
CA VAL A 131 12.69 2.43 3.10
C VAL A 131 13.22 1.17 2.42
N ALA A 132 14.51 0.92 2.57
CA ALA A 132 15.19 -0.22 1.92
C ALA A 132 15.06 -1.45 2.81
N GLY A 133 14.15 -2.35 2.45
CA GLY A 133 13.92 -3.57 3.24
C GLY A 133 13.31 -3.27 4.59
N HIS A 134 13.32 -4.25 5.49
CA HIS A 134 12.70 -4.11 6.80
C HIS A 134 13.69 -3.82 7.93
N ALA A 135 14.97 -4.07 7.68
CA ALA A 135 16.01 -3.96 8.72
C ALA A 135 16.11 -2.54 9.25
N GLY A 136 16.02 -2.38 10.56
CA GLY A 136 16.16 -1.08 11.20
C GLY A 136 14.91 -0.22 11.16
N HIS A 137 13.78 -0.76 10.69
CA HIS A 137 12.52 -0.02 10.60
C HIS A 137 11.42 -0.79 11.34
N PRO A 138 11.31 -0.58 12.67
CA PRO A 138 10.39 -1.37 13.50
C PRO A 138 8.94 -1.33 13.02
N GLU A 139 8.48 -0.18 12.55
CA GLU A 139 7.09 -0.03 12.08
C GLU A 139 6.84 -0.85 10.82
N ASN A 140 7.80 -0.86 9.90
CA ASN A 140 7.66 -1.65 8.67
C ASN A 140 7.80 -3.15 8.97
N GLU A 141 8.65 -3.52 9.91
CA GLU A 141 8.74 -4.90 10.38
C GLU A 141 7.42 -5.34 11.02
N ARG A 142 6.82 -4.47 11.81
CA ARG A 142 5.52 -4.75 12.41
C ARG A 142 4.44 -4.93 11.36
N CYS A 143 4.42 -4.08 10.31
CA CYS A 143 3.47 -4.22 9.21
C CYS A 143 3.65 -5.56 8.50
N ASP A 144 4.89 -5.99 8.28
CA ASP A 144 5.17 -7.28 7.67
C ASP A 144 4.61 -8.42 8.53
N GLU A 145 4.86 -8.38 9.83
CA GLU A 145 4.33 -9.40 10.75
C GLU A 145 2.81 -9.46 10.69
N LEU A 146 2.16 -8.30 10.71
CA LEU A 146 0.70 -8.22 10.67
C LEU A 146 0.16 -8.75 9.34
N ALA A 147 0.79 -8.39 8.23
CA ALA A 147 0.36 -8.83 6.90
C ALA A 147 0.50 -10.34 6.76
N VAL A 148 1.63 -10.90 7.20
CA VAL A 148 1.87 -12.35 7.14
C VAL A 148 0.88 -13.08 8.05
N ALA A 149 0.67 -12.59 9.27
CA ALA A 149 -0.27 -13.19 10.20
C ALA A 149 -1.69 -13.20 9.63
N ALA A 150 -2.05 -12.17 8.88
CA ALA A 150 -3.41 -12.03 8.34
C ALA A 150 -3.78 -13.15 7.37
N TYR A 151 -2.82 -13.66 6.59
CA TYR A 151 -3.15 -14.71 5.63
C TYR A 151 -2.88 -16.13 6.15
N GLN A 152 -2.28 -16.28 7.33
CA GLN A 152 -1.99 -17.60 7.89
C GLN A 152 -3.21 -18.53 7.99
N PRO A 153 -4.40 -18.04 8.34
CA PRO A 153 -5.57 -18.94 8.41
C PRO A 153 -5.86 -19.67 7.10
N TYR A 154 -5.57 -19.05 5.96
CA TYR A 154 -5.76 -19.73 4.67
C TYR A 154 -4.80 -20.89 4.49
N LEU A 155 -3.57 -20.75 4.96
CA LEU A 155 -2.57 -21.82 4.86
C LEU A 155 -2.92 -22.98 5.78
N LYS A 156 -3.35 -22.69 7.01
CA LYS A 156 -3.77 -23.72 7.96
C LYS A 156 -4.96 -24.50 7.46
N LYS A 157 -5.95 -23.79 6.89
CA LYS A 157 -7.14 -24.41 6.36
C LYS A 157 -6.79 -25.37 5.22
N ASN A 158 -5.87 -24.95 4.33
CA ASN A 158 -5.44 -25.80 3.23
C ASN A 158 -4.68 -27.03 3.72
N LYS A 159 -3.87 -26.89 4.75
CA LYS A 159 -3.10 -28.00 5.34
C LYS A 159 -3.97 -29.01 6.06
N SER A 160 -5.06 -28.55 6.66
CA SER A 160 -5.94 -29.43 7.44
C SER A 160 -6.99 -30.12 6.59
N ARG A 161 -7.11 -29.83 5.30
CA ARG A 161 -8.04 -30.51 4.42
C ARG A 161 -7.53 -31.89 4.07
N PRO A 162 -8.33 -32.94 4.33
CA PRO A 162 -7.96 -34.26 3.85
C PRO A 162 -7.98 -34.25 2.32
N THR A 163 -7.00 -34.84 1.76
CA THR A 163 -6.91 -34.98 0.32
C THR A 163 -7.73 -36.16 -0.16
#